data_114917a3bdcd908bc21c14b083146da8
#
_entry.id   114917a3bdcd908bc21c14b083146da8
#
_cell.length_a   1.000
_cell.length_b   1.000
_cell.length_c   1.000
_cell.angle_alpha   90.00
_cell.angle_beta   90.00
_cell.angle_gamma   90.00
#
_symmetry.space_group_name_H-M   'P 1'
#
loop_
_entity.id
_entity.type
_entity.pdbx_description
1 polymer ?
#
loop_
_entity_poly.entity_id
_entity_poly.type
_entity_poly.pdbx_seq_one_letter_code
_entity_poly.pdbx_strand_id
1 'polypeptide(L)'
;MKRKGQVRDMSLVPYVIEQTSRGERNYDIYSRLLKDRIIFLGEEVNETTASLVVAQLLFLESEDPGKDIHLYINSPGGMVTAGLAIYDTMQYIKCDVSTICIGMAASMGAFLLAGGAKGKRLALPCLLYTSPS
;
A
#
# COMPACT_ATOMS: atom_id res chain seq x y z
N MET A 1 -17.42 -3.62 21.88
CA MET A 1 -17.06 -3.03 21.48
C MET A 1 -16.84 -2.52 21.43
N LYS A 2 -16.68 -2.39 21.13
CA LYS A 2 -16.21 -1.67 20.66
C LYS A 2 -15.95 -1.01 21.29
N ARG A 3 -15.71 -0.48 21.45
CA ARG A 3 -15.33 0.37 21.43
C ARG A 3 -15.47 0.89 21.89
N LYS A 4 -15.68 0.96 22.18
CA LYS A 4 -15.59 1.62 22.00
C LYS A 4 -15.35 2.13 22.08
N GLY A 5 -15.58 2.07 22.34
CA GLY A 5 -15.28 2.80 21.88
C GLY A 5 -14.79 3.01 21.82
N GLN A 6 -14.57 3.20 21.60
CA GLN A 6 -14.05 3.44 21.00
C GLN A 6 -13.88 3.60 20.48
N VAL A 7 -14.00 3.79 20.46
CA VAL A 7 -13.72 3.97 19.60
C VAL A 7 -13.62 4.18 19.32
N ARG A 8 -13.88 4.23 19.06
CA ARG A 8 -13.73 4.59 18.43
C ARG A 8 -13.14 4.61 17.84
N ASP A 9 -12.87 4.13 18.36
CA ASP A 9 -11.94 4.45 17.33
C ASP A 9 -11.85 3.44 16.25
N MET A 10 -12.08 3.86 15.16
CA MET A 10 -12.18 3.08 14.01
C MET A 10 -10.87 2.70 13.41
N SER A 11 -9.79 3.21 13.91
CA SER A 11 -8.49 2.90 13.35
C SER A 11 -7.84 1.73 14.03
N LEU A 12 -8.63 0.82 14.57
CA LEU A 12 -8.07 -0.38 15.14
C LEU A 12 -7.41 -1.22 14.07
N VAL A 13 -6.19 -1.62 14.32
CA VAL A 13 -5.43 -2.47 13.44
C VAL A 13 -5.26 -3.83 14.09
N PRO A 14 -5.74 -4.90 13.46
CA PRO A 14 -5.58 -6.23 14.03
C PRO A 14 -4.13 -6.62 14.19
N TYR A 15 -3.83 -7.37 15.20
CA TYR A 15 -2.48 -7.86 15.46
C TYR A 15 -2.37 -9.33 15.13
N VAL A 16 -1.21 -9.72 14.66
CA VAL A 16 -0.89 -11.10 14.35
C VAL A 16 0.20 -11.56 15.31
N ILE A 17 0.05 -12.77 15.85
CA ILE A 17 1.03 -13.35 16.74
C ILE A 17 1.81 -14.41 15.99
N GLU A 18 3.13 -14.27 15.94
CA GLU A 18 4.00 -15.25 15.31
C GLU A 18 4.83 -15.96 16.35
N GLN A 19 4.94 -17.28 16.21
CA GLN A 19 5.86 -18.06 17.02
C GLN A 19 7.20 -18.11 16.29
N THR A 20 8.27 -17.85 17.03
CA THR A 20 9.61 -17.93 16.47
C THR A 20 10.47 -18.74 17.44
N SER A 21 11.70 -19.03 17.04
CA SER A 21 12.63 -19.74 17.90
C SER A 21 12.98 -18.94 19.15
N ARG A 22 12.64 -17.65 19.18
CA ARG A 22 12.90 -16.78 20.31
C ARG A 22 11.63 -16.47 21.11
N GLY A 23 10.51 -17.13 20.79
CA GLY A 23 9.26 -16.92 21.45
C GLY A 23 8.23 -16.26 20.55
N GLU A 24 7.21 -15.68 21.16
CA GLU A 24 6.15 -15.03 20.41
C GLU A 24 6.55 -13.63 19.98
N ARG A 25 6.02 -13.23 18.83
CA ARG A 25 6.21 -11.88 18.33
C ARG A 25 4.88 -11.35 17.80
N ASN A 26 4.52 -10.16 18.27
CA ASN A 26 3.27 -9.50 17.86
C ASN A 26 3.55 -8.50 16.75
N TYR A 27 2.70 -8.54 15.69
CA TYR A 27 2.74 -7.57 14.60
C TYR A 27 1.33 -7.05 14.39
N ASP A 28 1.18 -5.77 14.05
CA ASP A 28 -0.08 -5.36 13.46
C ASP A 28 -0.13 -5.93 12.03
N ILE A 29 -1.33 -5.98 11.46
CA ILE A 29 -1.50 -6.67 10.18
C ILE A 29 -0.69 -5.99 9.07
N TYR A 30 -0.59 -4.67 9.08
CA TYR A 30 0.15 -3.96 8.05
C TYR A 30 1.65 -4.17 8.18
N SER A 31 2.16 -4.21 9.40
CA SER A 31 3.58 -4.50 9.62
C SER A 31 3.92 -5.91 9.17
N ARG A 32 3.00 -6.85 9.39
CA ARG A 32 3.23 -8.23 8.95
C ARG A 32 3.26 -8.32 7.42
N LEU A 33 2.35 -7.62 6.75
CA LEU A 33 2.36 -7.58 5.29
C LEU A 33 3.63 -6.93 4.77
N LEU A 34 4.07 -5.87 5.43
CA LEU A 34 5.27 -5.16 5.03
C LEU A 34 6.50 -6.07 5.07
N LYS A 35 6.53 -7.01 5.98
CA LYS A 35 7.60 -7.97 6.09
C LYS A 35 7.73 -8.80 4.81
N ASP A 36 6.62 -9.02 4.12
CA ASP A 36 6.60 -9.72 2.84
C ASP A 36 6.64 -8.75 1.66
N ARG A 37 7.01 -7.50 1.90
CA ARG A 37 7.17 -6.45 0.90
C ARG A 37 5.85 -6.06 0.25
N ILE A 38 4.78 -6.10 1.04
CA ILE A 38 3.44 -5.75 0.59
C ILE A 38 3.02 -4.45 1.26
N ILE A 39 2.60 -3.48 0.44
CA ILE A 39 2.03 -2.21 0.90
C ILE A 39 0.61 -2.17 0.40
N PHE A 40 -0.31 -1.77 1.28
CA PHE A 40 -1.72 -1.71 0.92
C PHE A 40 -2.23 -0.27 0.99
N LEU A 41 -2.64 0.26 -0.16
CA LEU A 41 -3.28 1.57 -0.25
C LEU A 41 -4.78 1.31 -0.40
N GLY A 42 -5.49 1.28 0.72
CA GLY A 42 -6.89 0.89 0.77
C GLY A 42 -7.84 2.03 1.06
N GLU A 43 -7.42 3.26 0.81
CA GLU A 43 -8.23 4.42 1.13
C GLU A 43 -7.89 5.59 0.22
N GLU A 44 -8.49 6.72 0.50
CA GLU A 44 -8.26 7.93 -0.27
C GLU A 44 -6.79 8.37 -0.19
N VAL A 45 -6.29 8.93 -1.28
CA VAL A 45 -4.91 9.46 -1.34
C VAL A 45 -4.92 10.88 -0.78
N ASN A 46 -4.22 11.06 0.33
CA ASN A 46 -4.03 12.38 0.95
C ASN A 46 -2.62 12.46 1.50
N GLU A 47 -2.29 13.57 2.18
CA GLU A 47 -0.93 13.75 2.68
C GLU A 47 -0.51 12.66 3.65
N THR A 48 -1.42 12.26 4.51
CA THR A 48 -1.10 11.23 5.51
C THR A 48 -0.88 9.88 4.86
N THR A 49 -1.80 9.44 4.01
CA THR A 49 -1.65 8.14 3.36
C THR A 49 -0.46 8.11 2.43
N ALA A 50 -0.20 9.21 1.73
CA ALA A 50 0.95 9.30 0.84
C ALA A 50 2.26 9.21 1.64
N SER A 51 2.36 9.92 2.76
CA SER A 51 3.56 9.87 3.58
C SER A 51 3.84 8.46 4.08
N LEU A 52 2.79 7.74 4.47
CA LEU A 52 2.96 6.37 4.94
C LEU A 52 3.43 5.44 3.82
N VAL A 53 2.86 5.59 2.63
CA VAL A 53 3.27 4.77 1.50
C VAL A 53 4.70 5.09 1.09
N VAL A 54 5.05 6.36 1.01
CA VAL A 54 6.41 6.78 0.66
C VAL A 54 7.41 6.22 1.67
N ALA A 55 7.12 6.35 2.96
CA ALA A 55 8.02 5.84 3.99
C ALA A 55 8.21 4.33 3.87
N GLN A 56 7.14 3.59 3.59
CA GLN A 56 7.23 2.14 3.43
C GLN A 56 8.03 1.77 2.19
N LEU A 57 7.86 2.50 1.09
CA LEU A 57 8.64 2.25 -0.11
C LEU A 57 10.13 2.45 0.16
N LEU A 58 10.48 3.53 0.82
CA LEU A 58 11.88 3.82 1.14
C LEU A 58 12.46 2.79 2.10
N PHE A 59 11.67 2.38 3.08
CA PHE A 59 12.10 1.36 4.03
C PHE A 59 12.40 0.04 3.33
N LEU A 60 11.49 -0.40 2.45
CA LEU A 60 11.67 -1.67 1.76
C LEU A 60 12.85 -1.63 0.80
N GLU A 61 13.08 -0.48 0.16
CA GLU A 61 14.27 -0.36 -0.67
C GLU A 61 15.54 -0.51 0.15
N SER A 62 15.58 0.08 1.34
CA SER A 62 16.76 -0.01 2.18
C SER A 62 17.02 -1.44 2.65
N GLU A 63 15.96 -2.25 2.79
CA GLU A 63 16.10 -3.62 3.21
C GLU A 63 16.67 -4.51 2.11
N ASP A 64 16.21 -4.33 0.89
CA ASP A 64 16.69 -5.13 -0.25
C ASP A 64 16.30 -4.44 -1.56
N PRO A 65 17.21 -3.68 -2.17
CA PRO A 65 16.89 -2.97 -3.40
C PRO A 65 16.72 -3.86 -4.61
N GLY A 66 17.04 -5.15 -4.50
CA GLY A 66 16.92 -6.09 -5.62
C GLY A 66 15.61 -6.84 -5.69
N LYS A 67 14.73 -6.67 -4.70
CA LYS A 67 13.46 -7.41 -4.69
C LYS A 67 12.29 -6.51 -4.96
N ASP A 68 11.28 -7.05 -5.64
CA ASP A 68 10.07 -6.32 -5.96
C ASP A 68 9.29 -5.93 -4.71
N ILE A 69 8.59 -4.82 -4.82
CA ILE A 69 7.63 -4.36 -3.82
C ILE A 69 6.26 -4.52 -4.45
N HIS A 70 5.28 -4.94 -3.67
CA HIS A 70 3.92 -5.16 -4.16
C HIS A 70 2.98 -4.14 -3.53
N LEU A 71 2.48 -3.23 -4.36
CA LEU A 71 1.56 -2.19 -3.92
C LEU A 71 0.15 -2.55 -4.36
N TYR A 72 -0.68 -2.93 -3.39
CA TYR A 72 -2.08 -3.23 -3.64
C TYR A 72 -2.90 -1.95 -3.52
N ILE A 73 -3.76 -1.72 -4.49
CA ILE A 73 -4.53 -0.47 -4.58
C ILE A 73 -6.02 -0.76 -4.58
N ASN A 74 -6.71 -0.16 -3.63
CA ASN A 74 -8.17 -0.13 -3.59
C ASN A 74 -8.55 1.29 -3.16
N SER A 75 -8.55 2.21 -4.12
CA SER A 75 -8.63 3.64 -3.80
C SER A 75 -9.45 4.38 -4.84
N PRO A 76 -10.30 5.32 -4.41
CA PRO A 76 -11.02 6.19 -5.33
C PRO A 76 -10.13 7.32 -5.86
N GLY A 77 -8.90 7.42 -5.39
CA GLY A 77 -8.00 8.50 -5.73
C GLY A 77 -7.94 9.54 -4.63
N GLY A 78 -7.74 10.80 -5.00
CA GLY A 78 -7.69 11.88 -4.03
C GLY A 78 -6.76 12.99 -4.48
N MET A 79 -5.93 13.47 -3.56
CA MET A 79 -5.08 14.63 -3.77
C MET A 79 -3.99 14.34 -4.81
N VAL A 80 -3.93 15.18 -5.84
CA VAL A 80 -2.98 14.98 -6.95
C VAL A 80 -1.54 15.06 -6.48
N THR A 81 -1.20 16.09 -5.68
CA THR A 81 0.19 16.27 -5.23
C THR A 81 0.64 15.11 -4.35
N ALA A 82 -0.25 14.59 -3.52
CA ALA A 82 0.07 13.44 -2.68
C ALA A 82 0.29 12.19 -3.53
N GLY A 83 -0.55 11.98 -4.54
CA GLY A 83 -0.37 10.86 -5.45
C GLY A 83 0.91 10.95 -6.25
N LEU A 84 1.28 12.16 -6.66
CA LEU A 84 2.53 12.34 -7.37
C LEU A 84 3.74 12.04 -6.50
N ALA A 85 3.66 12.33 -5.19
CA ALA A 85 4.74 11.98 -4.28
C ALA A 85 4.95 10.47 -4.23
N ILE A 86 3.86 9.70 -4.20
CA ILE A 86 3.96 8.25 -4.26
C ILE A 86 4.57 7.81 -5.59
N TYR A 87 4.05 8.35 -6.68
CA TYR A 87 4.52 8.00 -8.01
C TYR A 87 6.01 8.29 -8.18
N ASP A 88 6.44 9.48 -7.78
CA ASP A 88 7.84 9.86 -7.90
C ASP A 88 8.74 8.91 -7.11
N THR A 89 8.31 8.51 -5.93
CA THR A 89 9.06 7.57 -5.11
C THR A 89 9.15 6.20 -5.78
N MET A 90 8.02 5.74 -6.35
CA MET A 90 8.02 4.47 -7.07
C MET A 90 9.02 4.46 -8.22
N GLN A 91 9.16 5.60 -8.91
CA GLN A 91 10.10 5.70 -10.02
C GLN A 91 11.54 5.89 -9.56
N TYR A 92 11.72 6.51 -8.40
CA TYR A 92 13.05 6.84 -7.88
C TYR A 92 13.80 5.64 -7.30
N ILE A 93 13.08 4.78 -6.57
CA ILE A 93 13.73 3.65 -5.89
C ILE A 93 14.19 2.60 -6.92
N LYS A 94 15.16 1.80 -6.50
CA LYS A 94 15.72 0.78 -7.39
C LYS A 94 14.84 -0.45 -7.51
N CYS A 95 14.02 -0.72 -6.50
CA CYS A 95 13.09 -1.84 -6.56
C CYS A 95 12.05 -1.59 -7.65
N ASP A 96 11.66 -2.65 -8.35
CA ASP A 96 10.45 -2.58 -9.16
C ASP A 96 9.25 -2.63 -8.25
N VAL A 97 8.25 -1.81 -8.54
CA VAL A 97 7.01 -1.80 -7.79
C VAL A 97 5.93 -2.42 -8.65
N SER A 98 5.48 -3.59 -8.24
CA SER A 98 4.34 -4.26 -8.87
C SER A 98 3.07 -3.64 -8.30
N THR A 99 2.11 -3.29 -9.15
CA THR A 99 0.87 -2.70 -8.70
C THR A 99 -0.28 -3.64 -8.98
N ILE A 100 -1.16 -3.84 -7.99
CA ILE A 100 -2.26 -4.78 -8.08
C ILE A 100 -3.54 -4.07 -7.65
N CYS A 101 -4.52 -3.99 -8.55
CA CYS A 101 -5.80 -3.39 -8.21
C CYS A 101 -6.73 -4.43 -7.63
N ILE A 102 -7.28 -4.14 -6.45
CA ILE A 102 -8.30 -4.96 -5.81
C ILE A 102 -9.50 -4.06 -5.58
N GLY A 103 -10.63 -4.41 -6.16
CA GLY A 103 -11.84 -3.64 -5.99
C GLY A 103 -11.90 -2.44 -6.92
N MET A 104 -11.21 -1.36 -6.58
CA MET A 104 -11.31 -0.14 -7.37
C MET A 104 -9.98 0.59 -7.44
N ALA A 105 -9.67 1.10 -8.63
CA ALA A 105 -8.60 2.09 -8.78
C ALA A 105 -9.16 3.17 -9.70
N ALA A 106 -9.45 4.32 -9.12
CA ALA A 106 -10.07 5.42 -9.86
C ALA A 106 -9.24 6.68 -9.71
N SER A 107 -9.25 7.54 -10.71
CA SER A 107 -8.58 8.83 -10.68
C SER A 107 -7.11 8.65 -10.33
N MET A 108 -6.64 9.26 -9.24
CA MET A 108 -5.25 9.13 -8.82
C MET A 108 -4.87 7.69 -8.50
N GLY A 109 -5.83 6.88 -8.05
CA GLY A 109 -5.61 5.44 -7.85
C GLY A 109 -5.28 4.74 -9.15
N ALA A 110 -5.99 5.08 -10.22
CA ALA A 110 -5.71 4.51 -11.55
C ALA A 110 -4.34 4.95 -12.06
N PHE A 111 -3.99 6.21 -11.78
CA PHE A 111 -2.68 6.72 -12.16
C PHE A 111 -1.55 5.93 -11.48
N LEU A 112 -1.69 5.66 -10.20
CA LEU A 112 -0.70 4.89 -9.46
C LEU A 112 -0.63 3.44 -9.95
N LEU A 113 -1.77 2.85 -10.26
CA LEU A 113 -1.80 1.50 -10.83
C LEU A 113 -1.00 1.47 -12.14
N ALA A 114 -1.20 2.47 -12.99
CA ALA A 114 -0.48 2.56 -14.26
C ALA A 114 1.00 2.87 -14.05
N GLY A 115 1.38 3.38 -12.89
CA GLY A 115 2.77 3.70 -12.57
C GLY A 115 3.61 2.50 -12.16
N GLY A 116 3.03 1.33 -12.03
CA GLY A 116 3.79 0.13 -11.69
C GLY A 116 4.79 -0.23 -12.77
N ALA A 117 5.76 -1.07 -12.42
CA ALA A 117 6.79 -1.49 -13.34
C ALA A 117 6.17 -2.21 -14.55
N LYS A 118 6.75 -1.99 -15.70
CA LYS A 118 6.24 -2.58 -16.94
C LYS A 118 6.18 -4.10 -16.82
N GLY A 119 5.03 -4.66 -17.16
CA GLY A 119 4.82 -6.10 -17.06
C GLY A 119 4.46 -6.59 -15.67
N LYS A 120 4.36 -5.68 -14.70
CA LYS A 120 4.07 -6.04 -13.31
C LYS A 120 2.86 -5.30 -12.76
N ARG A 121 1.93 -4.94 -13.63
CA ARG A 121 0.68 -4.27 -13.28
C ARG A 121 -0.44 -5.27 -13.44
N LEU A 122 -1.21 -5.48 -12.38
CA LEU A 122 -2.26 -6.49 -12.37
C LEU A 122 -3.58 -5.88 -11.95
N ALA A 123 -4.66 -6.45 -12.44
CA ALA A 123 -6.00 -6.08 -12.02
C ALA A 123 -6.78 -7.36 -11.81
N LEU A 124 -7.36 -7.51 -10.62
CA LEU A 124 -8.11 -8.72 -10.32
C LEU A 124 -9.48 -8.67 -10.99
N PRO A 125 -10.08 -9.83 -11.24
CA PRO A 125 -11.40 -9.88 -11.89
C PRO A 125 -12.47 -9.17 -11.08
N CYS A 126 -13.49 -8.67 -11.77
CA CYS A 126 -14.67 -8.06 -11.16
C CYS A 126 -14.40 -6.73 -10.47
N LEU A 127 -13.28 -6.11 -10.76
CA LEU A 127 -13.00 -4.81 -10.19
C LEU A 127 -13.65 -3.71 -11.02
N LEU A 128 -13.84 -2.56 -10.39
CA LEU A 128 -14.28 -1.34 -11.04
C LEU A 128 -13.04 -0.48 -11.27
N TYR A 129 -12.71 -0.23 -12.53
CA TYR A 129 -11.52 0.51 -12.88
C TYR A 129 -11.90 1.75 -13.71
N THR A 130 -11.43 2.90 -13.29
CA THR A 130 -11.71 4.16 -13.98
C THR A 130 -10.39 4.89 -14.24
N SER A 131 -10.13 5.20 -15.49
CA SER A 131 -8.94 5.95 -15.87
C SER A 131 -9.11 7.41 -15.51
N PRO A 132 -8.02 8.11 -15.19
CA PRO A 132 -8.09 9.52 -14.86
C PRO A 132 -8.20 10.43 -16.07
N SER A 133 -8.31 9.90 -17.25
CA SER A 133 -8.38 10.70 -18.46
C SER A 133 -9.56 11.66 -18.49
#